data_c2028550aeaac6b37b81e0f3392fac49
#
_entry.id   c2028550aeaac6b37b81e0f3392fac49
#
_cell.length_a   1.000
_cell.length_b   1.000
_cell.length_c   1.000
_cell.angle_alpha   90.00
_cell.angle_beta   90.00
_cell.angle_gamma   90.00
#
_symmetry.space_group_name_H-M   'P 1'
#
loop_
_entity.id
_entity.type
_entity.pdbx_description
1 polymer ?
#
loop_
_entity_poly.entity_id
_entity_poly.type
_entity_poly.pdbx_seq_one_letter_code
_entity_poly.pdbx_strand_id
1 'polypeptide(L)'
;KSTPDWVATHTIKHSDGSNVYPLINDTATLVWLAQLAALEIHVPQWRVGADGRPERPNRLVLDLDPGEGAGMPQCVELAHLIREVLDEVGLASYPVTSGSKGIHLYAGLAGELTSAQASDWAKELARSLESLHPNLVVADMGKAIRQGKVLLDWSQNNPAKTTIAPYSLRG
;
A
#
# COMPACT_ATOMS: atom_id res chain seq x y z
N LYS A 1 -22.62 12.76 -8.31
CA LYS A 1 -22.29 14.11 -8.82
C LYS A 1 -21.19 13.96 -9.85
N SER A 2 -21.29 14.66 -10.98
CA SER A 2 -20.25 14.68 -12.02
C SER A 2 -18.98 15.38 -11.49
N THR A 3 -17.81 14.91 -11.95
CA THR A 3 -16.54 15.58 -11.68
C THR A 3 -16.58 16.97 -12.36
N PRO A 4 -16.24 18.06 -11.64
CA PRO A 4 -16.19 19.40 -12.25
C PRO A 4 -15.09 19.51 -13.31
N ASP A 5 -15.30 20.35 -14.32
CA ASP A 5 -14.37 20.52 -15.44
C ASP A 5 -12.97 21.03 -15.03
N TRP A 6 -12.87 21.71 -13.88
CA TRP A 6 -11.60 22.20 -13.36
C TRP A 6 -10.77 21.13 -12.62
N VAL A 7 -11.35 19.97 -12.31
CA VAL A 7 -10.62 18.84 -11.70
C VAL A 7 -9.92 18.05 -12.81
N ALA A 8 -8.60 17.99 -12.74
CA ALA A 8 -7.82 17.16 -13.65
C ALA A 8 -8.20 15.68 -13.44
N THR A 9 -8.38 14.95 -14.52
CA THR A 9 -8.75 13.53 -14.48
C THR A 9 -7.83 12.70 -15.36
N HIS A 10 -7.75 11.41 -15.06
CA HIS A 10 -7.06 10.43 -15.87
C HIS A 10 -7.90 9.16 -16.05
N THR A 11 -7.89 8.61 -17.26
CA THR A 11 -8.61 7.36 -17.57
C THR A 11 -7.67 6.18 -17.41
N ILE A 12 -8.02 5.26 -16.51
CA ILE A 12 -7.30 4.01 -16.30
C ILE A 12 -8.10 2.86 -16.91
N LYS A 13 -7.43 2.06 -17.74
CA LYS A 13 -7.98 0.83 -18.32
C LYS A 13 -7.86 -0.31 -17.31
N HIS A 14 -8.94 -1.02 -17.08
CA HIS A 14 -9.02 -2.25 -16.30
C HIS A 14 -9.36 -3.43 -17.21
N SER A 15 -9.33 -4.64 -16.69
CA SER A 15 -9.69 -5.87 -17.42
C SER A 15 -11.15 -5.90 -17.88
N ASP A 16 -12.03 -5.21 -17.16
CA ASP A 16 -13.49 -5.17 -17.34
C ASP A 16 -13.99 -3.82 -17.90
N GLY A 17 -13.09 -2.87 -18.21
CA GLY A 17 -13.49 -1.57 -18.74
C GLY A 17 -12.48 -0.46 -18.49
N SER A 18 -12.98 0.76 -18.44
CA SER A 18 -12.16 1.95 -18.15
C SER A 18 -12.89 2.86 -17.18
N ASN A 19 -12.17 3.36 -16.19
CA ASN A 19 -12.68 4.32 -15.22
C ASN A 19 -11.91 5.63 -15.29
N VAL A 20 -12.62 6.74 -15.07
CA VAL A 20 -12.03 8.08 -14.99
C VAL A 20 -11.82 8.42 -13.53
N TYR A 21 -10.58 8.71 -13.15
CA TYR A 21 -10.19 9.04 -11.80
C TYR A 21 -9.75 10.50 -11.69
N PRO A 22 -10.12 11.21 -10.60
CA PRO A 22 -9.58 12.53 -10.32
C PRO A 22 -8.11 12.44 -9.94
N LEU A 23 -7.30 13.37 -10.41
CA LEU A 23 -5.92 13.56 -9.99
C LEU A 23 -5.89 14.58 -8.85
N ILE A 24 -5.47 14.15 -7.66
CA ILE A 24 -5.44 14.99 -6.46
C ILE A 24 -4.07 15.67 -6.37
N ASN A 25 -3.85 16.67 -7.21
CA ASN A 25 -2.57 17.38 -7.32
C ASN A 25 -2.58 18.78 -6.68
N ASP A 26 -3.73 19.23 -6.18
CA ASP A 26 -3.92 20.56 -5.60
C ASP A 26 -4.94 20.55 -4.46
N THR A 27 -4.89 21.60 -3.63
CA THR A 27 -5.76 21.75 -2.46
C THR A 27 -7.25 21.89 -2.84
N ALA A 28 -7.57 22.50 -3.97
CA ALA A 28 -8.96 22.69 -4.38
C ALA A 28 -9.63 21.35 -4.68
N THR A 29 -8.91 20.44 -5.36
CA THR A 29 -9.37 19.07 -5.64
C THR A 29 -9.55 18.29 -4.33
N LEU A 30 -8.63 18.42 -3.38
CA LEU A 30 -8.74 17.77 -2.06
C LEU A 30 -9.97 18.27 -1.28
N VAL A 31 -10.20 19.59 -1.25
CA VAL A 31 -11.38 20.19 -0.61
C VAL A 31 -12.67 19.73 -1.29
N TRP A 32 -12.69 19.65 -2.62
CA TRP A 32 -13.84 19.14 -3.36
C TRP A 32 -14.16 17.67 -3.00
N LEU A 33 -13.16 16.82 -2.88
CA LEU A 33 -13.34 15.43 -2.43
C LEU A 33 -13.87 15.36 -0.99
N ALA A 34 -13.37 16.21 -0.10
CA ALA A 34 -13.87 16.30 1.28
C ALA A 34 -15.36 16.70 1.33
N GLN A 35 -15.82 17.60 0.45
CA GLN A 35 -17.23 17.95 0.33
C GLN A 35 -18.10 16.81 -0.22
N LEU A 36 -17.51 15.84 -0.91
CA LEU A 36 -18.17 14.61 -1.33
C LEU A 36 -18.16 13.52 -0.24
N ALA A 37 -17.63 13.82 0.94
CA ALA A 37 -17.36 12.87 2.01
C ALA A 37 -16.40 11.73 1.59
N ALA A 38 -15.53 11.97 0.60
CA ALA A 38 -14.46 11.07 0.21
C ALA A 38 -13.30 11.20 1.22
N LEU A 39 -13.50 10.69 2.45
CA LEU A 39 -12.55 10.80 3.55
C LEU A 39 -11.46 9.74 3.47
N GLU A 40 -11.77 8.60 2.89
CA GLU A 40 -10.85 7.48 2.68
C GLU A 40 -10.35 7.49 1.23
N ILE A 41 -9.12 7.96 1.03
CA ILE A 41 -8.52 8.13 -0.29
C ILE A 41 -7.56 6.97 -0.54
N HIS A 42 -7.84 6.17 -1.56
CA HIS A 42 -6.99 5.07 -1.98
C HIS A 42 -6.22 5.43 -3.24
N VAL A 43 -4.92 5.15 -3.25
CA VAL A 43 -4.01 5.50 -4.35
C VAL A 43 -3.12 4.31 -4.73
N PRO A 44 -2.75 4.16 -6.01
CA PRO A 44 -1.76 3.16 -6.43
C PRO A 44 -0.35 3.53 -5.93
N GLN A 45 0.60 2.61 -6.08
CA GLN A 45 2.00 2.84 -5.69
C GLN A 45 2.80 3.58 -6.78
N TRP A 46 2.17 3.95 -7.86
CA TRP A 46 2.72 4.68 -9.00
C TRP A 46 1.95 6.00 -9.23
N ARG A 47 2.50 6.88 -10.05
CA ARG A 47 1.88 8.14 -10.45
C ARG A 47 1.54 8.13 -11.93
N VAL A 48 0.67 9.04 -12.35
CA VAL A 48 0.45 9.34 -13.75
C VAL A 48 1.53 10.31 -14.20
N GLY A 49 2.32 9.90 -15.18
CA GLY A 49 3.39 10.72 -15.75
C GLY A 49 2.85 11.87 -16.61
N ALA A 50 3.73 12.78 -17.00
CA ALA A 50 3.38 13.91 -17.86
C ALA A 50 2.86 13.47 -19.25
N ASP A 51 3.23 12.29 -19.70
CA ASP A 51 2.76 11.65 -20.94
C ASP A 51 1.41 10.92 -20.78
N GLY A 52 0.79 10.99 -19.61
CA GLY A 52 -0.45 10.31 -19.28
C GLY A 52 -0.31 8.80 -19.08
N ARG A 53 0.90 8.26 -18.90
CA ARG A 53 1.12 6.84 -18.64
C ARG A 53 1.45 6.59 -17.16
N PRO A 54 1.14 5.39 -16.62
CA PRO A 54 1.63 5.00 -15.32
C PRO A 54 3.16 5.00 -15.29
N GLU A 55 3.72 5.72 -14.32
CA GLU A 55 5.14 5.68 -14.03
C GLU A 55 5.50 4.39 -13.29
N ARG A 56 6.79 4.15 -13.08
CA ARG A 56 7.27 3.10 -12.18
C ARG A 56 6.85 3.42 -10.74
N PRO A 57 6.70 2.40 -9.87
CA PRO A 57 6.34 2.66 -8.48
C PRO A 57 7.40 3.51 -7.79
N ASN A 58 6.95 4.50 -7.04
CA ASN A 58 7.81 5.40 -6.27
C ASN A 58 7.88 5.02 -4.79
N ARG A 59 7.18 3.96 -4.41
CA ARG A 59 7.16 3.43 -3.04
C ARG A 59 6.84 1.95 -3.03
N LEU A 60 7.37 1.28 -2.02
CA LEU A 60 6.97 -0.04 -1.58
C LEU A 60 5.99 0.09 -0.42
N VAL A 61 5.00 -0.76 -0.35
CA VAL A 61 4.05 -0.86 0.77
C VAL A 61 4.00 -2.29 1.28
N LEU A 62 4.22 -2.45 2.56
CA LEU A 62 4.10 -3.70 3.29
C LEU A 62 2.98 -3.52 4.32
N ASP A 63 1.85 -4.18 4.11
CA ASP A 63 0.67 -4.06 4.98
C ASP A 63 0.68 -5.21 6.00
N LEU A 64 0.74 -4.83 7.27
CA LEU A 64 0.79 -5.74 8.41
C LEU A 64 -0.60 -5.83 9.03
N ASP A 65 -1.31 -6.92 8.72
CA ASP A 65 -2.69 -7.14 9.15
C ASP A 65 -2.76 -8.26 10.21
N PRO A 66 -2.98 -7.93 11.49
CA PRO A 66 -3.01 -8.94 12.56
C PRO A 66 -4.26 -9.82 12.44
N GLY A 67 -4.04 -11.14 12.49
CA GLY A 67 -5.10 -12.14 12.59
C GLY A 67 -5.71 -12.20 13.99
N GLU A 68 -6.74 -13.03 14.14
CA GLU A 68 -7.37 -13.26 15.43
C GLU A 68 -6.34 -13.75 16.47
N GLY A 69 -6.30 -13.11 17.66
CA GLY A 69 -5.34 -13.40 18.70
C GLY A 69 -3.97 -12.71 18.54
N ALA A 70 -3.70 -12.02 17.43
CA ALA A 70 -2.58 -11.10 17.28
C ALA A 70 -3.08 -9.65 17.34
N GLY A 71 -2.17 -8.70 17.54
CA GLY A 71 -2.50 -7.29 17.66
C GLY A 71 -1.34 -6.36 17.34
N MET A 72 -1.46 -5.12 17.77
CA MET A 72 -0.43 -4.10 17.53
C MET A 72 0.98 -4.50 18.02
N PRO A 73 1.17 -5.15 19.19
CA PRO A 73 2.50 -5.59 19.60
C PRO A 73 3.21 -6.48 18.59
N GLN A 74 2.49 -7.47 18.00
CA GLN A 74 3.03 -8.36 16.98
C GLN A 74 3.30 -7.62 15.66
N CYS A 75 2.44 -6.66 15.30
CA CYS A 75 2.69 -5.80 14.14
C CYS A 75 3.96 -4.95 14.33
N VAL A 76 4.19 -4.41 15.51
CA VAL A 76 5.40 -3.62 15.83
C VAL A 76 6.65 -4.50 15.80
N GLU A 77 6.59 -5.71 16.37
CA GLU A 77 7.69 -6.68 16.30
C GLU A 77 8.05 -6.98 14.83
N LEU A 78 7.07 -7.34 14.02
CA LEU A 78 7.29 -7.59 12.59
C LEU A 78 7.80 -6.35 11.85
N ALA A 79 7.29 -5.16 12.16
CA ALA A 79 7.75 -3.92 11.57
C ALA A 79 9.23 -3.64 11.83
N HIS A 80 9.75 -4.00 13.01
CA HIS A 80 11.18 -3.90 13.32
C HIS A 80 12.01 -4.88 12.50
N LEU A 81 11.58 -6.13 12.35
CA LEU A 81 12.26 -7.12 11.51
C LEU A 81 12.33 -6.67 10.05
N ILE A 82 11.22 -6.16 9.53
CA ILE A 82 11.18 -5.63 8.15
C ILE A 82 12.11 -4.42 8.02
N ARG A 83 12.13 -3.52 9.00
CA ARG A 83 13.01 -2.35 8.98
C ARG A 83 14.48 -2.75 8.89
N GLU A 84 14.92 -3.75 9.66
CA GLU A 84 16.30 -4.25 9.60
C GLU A 84 16.68 -4.70 8.18
N VAL A 85 15.81 -5.47 7.52
CA VAL A 85 16.04 -5.90 6.13
C VAL A 85 16.04 -4.70 5.15
N LEU A 86 15.14 -3.74 5.34
CA LEU A 86 15.08 -2.55 4.48
C LEU A 86 16.34 -1.67 4.66
N ASP A 87 16.80 -1.51 5.89
CA ASP A 87 18.01 -0.74 6.20
C ASP A 87 19.26 -1.39 5.57
N GLU A 88 19.36 -2.74 5.55
CA GLU A 88 20.46 -3.47 4.89
C GLU A 88 20.52 -3.21 3.37
N VAL A 89 19.38 -3.00 2.73
CA VAL A 89 19.32 -2.66 1.30
C VAL A 89 19.25 -1.15 1.04
N GLY A 90 19.47 -0.31 2.07
CA GLY A 90 19.53 1.14 1.96
C GLY A 90 18.16 1.83 1.79
N LEU A 91 17.07 1.17 2.16
CA LEU A 91 15.72 1.72 2.08
C LEU A 91 15.22 2.13 3.48
N ALA A 92 15.07 3.44 3.69
CA ALA A 92 14.44 3.94 4.91
C ALA A 92 12.95 3.58 4.93
N SER A 93 12.48 3.06 6.08
CA SER A 93 11.09 2.67 6.28
C SER A 93 10.32 3.65 7.16
N TYR A 94 9.05 3.87 6.84
CA TYR A 94 8.16 4.81 7.51
C TYR A 94 6.87 4.08 7.93
N PRO A 95 6.65 3.84 9.24
CA PRO A 95 5.43 3.21 9.71
C PRO A 95 4.27 4.21 9.73
N VAL A 96 3.11 3.76 9.28
CA VAL A 96 1.85 4.49 9.32
C VAL A 96 0.79 3.55 9.86
N THR A 97 -0.02 3.98 10.83
CA THR A 97 -1.17 3.20 11.28
C THR A 97 -2.15 3.00 10.13
N SER A 98 -2.64 1.78 9.94
CA SER A 98 -3.58 1.48 8.85
C SER A 98 -4.95 2.15 9.01
N GLY A 99 -5.19 2.76 10.18
CA GLY A 99 -6.50 3.31 10.54
C GLY A 99 -7.51 2.24 10.99
N SER A 100 -7.11 0.97 11.05
CA SER A 100 -7.89 -0.15 11.57
C SER A 100 -7.08 -0.89 12.65
N LYS A 101 -6.55 -2.07 12.37
CA LYS A 101 -5.90 -2.92 13.37
C LYS A 101 -4.38 -3.02 13.21
N GLY A 102 -3.86 -2.67 12.04
CA GLY A 102 -2.50 -2.95 11.63
C GLY A 102 -1.65 -1.72 11.35
N ILE A 103 -0.51 -1.96 10.72
CA ILE A 103 0.48 -0.96 10.33
C ILE A 103 0.80 -1.14 8.84
N HIS A 104 0.92 -0.05 8.11
CA HIS A 104 1.58 -0.03 6.80
C HIS A 104 3.02 0.44 6.98
N LEU A 105 3.97 -0.28 6.43
CA LEU A 105 5.33 0.20 6.26
C LEU A 105 5.53 0.68 4.82
N TYR A 106 5.94 1.92 4.69
CA TYR A 106 6.29 2.52 3.40
C TYR A 106 7.80 2.64 3.28
N ALA A 107 8.33 2.32 2.09
CA ALA A 107 9.71 2.64 1.74
C ALA A 107 9.74 3.34 0.37
N GLY A 108 10.54 4.42 0.27
CA GLY A 108 10.68 5.15 -0.99
C GLY A 108 11.47 4.34 -2.02
N LEU A 109 10.96 4.28 -3.25
CA LEU A 109 11.67 3.68 -4.39
C LEU A 109 12.16 4.78 -5.34
N ALA A 110 13.37 4.62 -5.87
CA ALA A 110 13.96 5.57 -6.81
C ALA A 110 13.40 5.45 -8.25
N GLY A 111 12.36 4.64 -8.47
CA GLY A 111 11.75 4.42 -9.79
C GLY A 111 12.56 3.47 -10.69
N GLU A 112 13.47 2.71 -10.13
CA GLU A 112 14.28 1.74 -10.88
C GLU A 112 13.54 0.43 -11.15
N LEU A 113 12.69 0.00 -10.19
CA LEU A 113 11.93 -1.24 -10.29
C LEU A 113 10.62 -1.03 -11.07
N THR A 114 10.23 -2.04 -11.82
CA THR A 114 8.84 -2.15 -12.31
C THR A 114 7.91 -2.57 -11.17
N SER A 115 6.59 -2.35 -11.33
CA SER A 115 5.62 -2.81 -10.32
C SER A 115 5.65 -4.34 -10.12
N ALA A 116 5.92 -5.12 -11.17
CA ALA A 116 6.08 -6.55 -11.07
C ALA A 116 7.30 -6.91 -10.20
N GLN A 117 8.45 -6.29 -10.46
CA GLN A 117 9.67 -6.50 -9.67
C GLN A 117 9.50 -6.08 -8.20
N ALA A 118 8.84 -4.94 -7.94
CA ALA A 118 8.55 -4.50 -6.58
C ALA A 118 7.60 -5.49 -5.85
N SER A 119 6.59 -6.01 -6.54
CA SER A 119 5.67 -7.01 -5.99
C SER A 119 6.37 -8.35 -5.72
N ASP A 120 7.22 -8.81 -6.64
CA ASP A 120 7.98 -10.06 -6.47
C ASP A 120 8.97 -9.95 -5.31
N TRP A 121 9.68 -8.82 -5.19
CA TRP A 121 10.58 -8.57 -4.07
C TRP A 121 9.83 -8.56 -2.72
N ALA A 122 8.70 -7.87 -2.64
CA ALA A 122 7.86 -7.85 -1.43
C ALA A 122 7.36 -9.24 -1.05
N LYS A 123 7.03 -10.06 -2.04
CA LYS A 123 6.59 -11.45 -1.86
C LYS A 123 7.71 -12.33 -1.31
N GLU A 124 8.92 -12.21 -1.87
CA GLU A 124 10.08 -12.97 -1.40
C GLU A 124 10.46 -12.57 0.03
N LEU A 125 10.41 -11.26 0.36
CA LEU A 125 10.61 -10.78 1.71
C LEU A 125 9.58 -11.39 2.67
N ALA A 126 8.29 -11.38 2.32
CA ALA A 126 7.23 -11.94 3.15
C ALA A 126 7.43 -13.44 3.42
N ARG A 127 7.79 -14.21 2.38
CA ARG A 127 8.06 -15.65 2.51
C ARG A 127 9.30 -15.95 3.34
N SER A 128 10.35 -15.15 3.19
CA SER A 128 11.57 -15.30 3.97
C SER A 128 11.29 -15.05 5.46
N LEU A 129 10.55 -13.98 5.78
CA LEU A 129 10.16 -13.67 7.15
C LEU A 129 9.21 -14.73 7.74
N GLU A 130 8.26 -15.25 6.96
CA GLU A 130 7.41 -16.39 7.39
C GLU A 130 8.24 -17.61 7.74
N SER A 131 9.25 -17.95 6.91
CA SER A 131 10.14 -19.09 7.16
C SER A 131 10.99 -18.91 8.42
N LEU A 132 11.51 -17.71 8.66
CA LEU A 132 12.33 -17.38 9.82
C LEU A 132 11.53 -17.21 11.11
N HIS A 133 10.29 -16.70 10.99
CA HIS A 133 9.41 -16.37 12.11
C HIS A 133 8.01 -17.00 11.96
N PRO A 134 7.90 -18.34 11.85
CA PRO A 134 6.64 -19.01 11.48
C PRO A 134 5.53 -18.86 12.53
N ASN A 135 5.87 -18.46 13.76
CA ASN A 135 4.89 -18.19 14.83
C ASN A 135 4.40 -16.74 14.85
N LEU A 136 5.06 -15.84 14.12
CA LEU A 136 4.72 -14.40 14.07
C LEU A 136 4.11 -14.01 12.71
N VAL A 137 4.66 -14.54 11.62
CA VAL A 137 4.38 -14.07 10.26
C VAL A 137 3.64 -15.13 9.44
N VAL A 138 2.75 -14.66 8.59
CA VAL A 138 2.15 -15.44 7.50
C VAL A 138 2.15 -14.60 6.21
N ALA A 139 2.57 -15.18 5.10
CA ALA A 139 2.61 -14.55 3.77
C ALA A 139 1.45 -14.99 2.86
N ASP A 140 0.71 -16.01 3.27
CA ASP A 140 -0.46 -16.51 2.54
C ASP A 140 -1.75 -15.78 2.97
N MET A 141 -2.59 -15.46 1.99
CA MET A 141 -3.83 -14.72 2.17
C MET A 141 -4.96 -15.53 2.86
N GLY A 142 -4.78 -16.81 3.11
CA GLY A 142 -5.75 -17.69 3.73
C GLY A 142 -6.10 -17.25 5.16
N LYS A 143 -7.38 -17.03 5.47
CA LYS A 143 -7.79 -16.56 6.80
C LYS A 143 -7.52 -17.58 7.91
N ALA A 144 -7.66 -18.88 7.61
CA ALA A 144 -7.54 -19.96 8.59
C ALA A 144 -6.14 -20.09 9.21
N ILE A 145 -5.09 -19.66 8.50
CA ILE A 145 -3.69 -19.79 8.94
C ILE A 145 -3.16 -18.55 9.67
N ARG A 146 -3.98 -17.51 9.82
CA ARG A 146 -3.57 -16.22 10.42
C ARG A 146 -3.76 -16.15 11.94
N GLN A 147 -4.36 -17.20 12.56
CA GLN A 147 -4.64 -17.16 13.99
C GLN A 147 -3.34 -16.98 14.80
N GLY A 148 -3.30 -15.96 15.64
CA GLY A 148 -2.15 -15.59 16.46
C GLY A 148 -0.97 -14.97 15.71
N LYS A 149 -1.08 -14.73 14.39
CA LYS A 149 -0.01 -14.23 13.52
C LYS A 149 -0.40 -12.95 12.79
N VAL A 150 0.60 -12.28 12.23
CA VAL A 150 0.42 -11.10 11.37
C VAL A 150 0.57 -11.53 9.91
N LEU A 151 -0.43 -11.22 9.11
CA LEU A 151 -0.29 -11.30 7.65
C LEU A 151 0.60 -10.16 7.18
N LEU A 152 1.66 -10.50 6.47
CA LEU A 152 2.44 -9.54 5.70
C LEU A 152 1.88 -9.52 4.28
N ASP A 153 0.91 -8.60 4.04
CA ASP A 153 0.30 -8.46 2.71
C ASP A 153 1.23 -7.70 1.76
N TRP A 154 2.03 -8.46 1.04
CA TRP A 154 2.94 -8.01 -0.02
C TRP A 154 2.20 -7.60 -1.29
N SER A 155 0.97 -8.07 -1.48
CA SER A 155 0.20 -7.91 -2.72
C SER A 155 -0.27 -6.47 -2.98
N GLN A 156 -0.14 -5.59 -1.99
CA GLN A 156 -0.39 -4.15 -2.14
C GLN A 156 0.51 -3.48 -3.19
N ASN A 157 1.62 -4.13 -3.55
CA ASN A 157 2.55 -3.65 -4.60
C ASN A 157 2.13 -4.06 -6.03
N ASN A 158 1.03 -4.81 -6.18
CA ASN A 158 0.46 -5.09 -7.50
C ASN A 158 -0.01 -3.79 -8.15
N PRO A 159 0.31 -3.54 -9.44
CA PRO A 159 -0.03 -2.30 -10.13
C PRO A 159 -1.54 -2.01 -10.22
N ALA A 160 -2.37 -3.05 -10.10
CA ALA A 160 -3.84 -2.92 -10.12
C ALA A 160 -4.44 -2.69 -8.73
N LYS A 161 -3.64 -2.73 -7.65
CA LYS A 161 -4.09 -2.47 -6.29
C LYS A 161 -3.85 -1.04 -5.86
N THR A 162 -4.65 -0.62 -4.89
CA THR A 162 -4.53 0.67 -4.22
C THR A 162 -4.43 0.47 -2.72
N THR A 163 -3.76 1.38 -2.04
CA THR A 163 -3.64 1.42 -0.58
C THR A 163 -4.15 2.77 -0.08
N ILE A 164 -4.68 2.82 1.12
CA ILE A 164 -5.08 4.09 1.73
C ILE A 164 -3.88 5.05 1.76
N ALA A 165 -4.10 6.29 1.31
CA ALA A 165 -3.04 7.28 1.29
C ALA A 165 -2.67 7.70 2.72
N PRO A 166 -1.37 7.96 3.03
CA PRO A 166 -0.97 8.59 4.28
C PRO A 166 -1.77 9.88 4.52
N TYR A 167 -2.14 10.13 5.78
CA TYR A 167 -3.01 11.24 6.22
C TYR A 167 -4.48 11.16 5.76
N SER A 168 -4.88 10.14 5.04
CA SER A 168 -6.29 9.90 4.77
C SER A 168 -6.99 9.42 6.04
N LEU A 169 -8.22 9.83 6.24
CA LEU A 169 -9.05 9.29 7.33
C LEU A 169 -9.52 7.89 6.94
N ARG A 170 -9.81 7.07 7.94
CA ARG A 170 -10.44 5.77 7.76
C ARG A 170 -11.60 5.65 8.74
N GLY A 171 -12.79 5.30 8.20
CA GLY A 171 -14.00 5.11 8.97
C GLY A 171 -14.16 3.70 9.51
#